data_02ab98e71173581d608b3cd139bf1297
#
_entry.id   02ab98e71173581d608b3cd139bf1297
#
_cell.length_a   1.000
_cell.length_b   1.000
_cell.length_c   1.000
_cell.angle_alpha   90.00
_cell.angle_beta   90.00
_cell.angle_gamma   90.00
#
_symmetry.space_group_name_H-M   'P 1'
#
loop_
_entity.id
_entity.type
_entity.pdbx_description
1 polymer ?
#
loop_
_entity_poly.entity_id
_entity_poly.type
_entity_poly.pdbx_seq_one_letter_code
_entity_poly.pdbx_strand_id
1 'polypeptide(L)'
;QGDLIRSRYEKRVTARELPWFLGLMQHLAREGVTGPQPVADSQGVTLKTLAGRPAAITTFLPGVWPRTIRGEHCRPLGRALAQLHAAGRSYKPERPNALGPAAWTPLLQSCAGGADAVQLGLQAELEQALARIVPAWPGPGANPTLPRGPIHADFFPDTVFFLHHPVSE
;
A
#
# COMPACT_ATOMS: atom_id res chain seq x y z
N GLN A 1 18.68 1.34 21.64
CA GLN A 1 18.88 1.87 20.28
C GLN A 1 18.50 0.76 19.32
N GLY A 2 17.38 0.89 18.63
CA GLY A 2 16.87 -0.14 17.71
C GLY A 2 17.44 0.04 16.29
N ASP A 3 17.35 -1.00 15.48
CA ASP A 3 17.73 -0.96 14.08
C ASP A 3 16.81 -0.05 13.28
N LEU A 4 17.36 0.58 12.24
CA LEU A 4 16.67 1.56 11.41
C LEU A 4 16.79 1.19 9.93
N ILE A 5 15.75 1.50 9.16
CA ILE A 5 15.75 1.40 7.71
C ILE A 5 15.75 2.80 7.11
N ARG A 6 16.68 3.05 6.21
CA ARG A 6 16.69 4.26 5.39
C ARG A 6 16.10 3.95 4.01
N SER A 7 14.99 4.60 3.70
CA SER A 7 14.34 4.51 2.38
C SER A 7 14.62 5.77 1.57
N ARG A 8 15.04 5.60 0.31
CA ARG A 8 15.17 6.66 -0.68
C ARG A 8 14.13 6.42 -1.77
N TYR A 9 13.31 7.42 -2.02
CA TYR A 9 12.20 7.31 -2.96
C TYR A 9 12.63 7.77 -4.36
N GLU A 10 12.35 6.97 -5.40
CA GLU A 10 12.84 7.26 -6.74
C GLU A 10 11.76 7.68 -7.74
N LYS A 11 10.88 6.79 -8.18
CA LYS A 11 10.01 7.08 -9.32
C LYS A 11 8.51 6.82 -9.11
N ARG A 12 8.14 5.93 -8.18
CA ARG A 12 6.75 5.49 -8.02
C ARG A 12 5.87 6.42 -7.19
N VAL A 13 6.48 7.23 -6.33
CA VAL A 13 5.77 8.15 -5.44
C VAL A 13 6.36 9.54 -5.62
N THR A 14 5.52 10.53 -5.83
CA THR A 14 5.99 11.92 -5.93
C THR A 14 6.39 12.45 -4.56
N ALA A 15 7.34 13.38 -4.51
CA ALA A 15 7.77 14.00 -3.25
C ALA A 15 6.59 14.66 -2.49
N ARG A 16 5.56 15.10 -3.22
CA ARG A 16 4.34 15.70 -2.67
C ARG A 16 3.47 14.71 -1.90
N GLU A 17 3.50 13.44 -2.27
CA GLU A 17 2.67 12.40 -1.65
C GLU A 17 3.31 11.77 -0.41
N LEU A 18 4.63 11.84 -0.30
CA LEU A 18 5.37 11.21 0.81
C LEU A 18 4.91 11.65 2.21
N PRO A 19 4.59 12.93 2.47
CA PRO A 19 4.06 13.34 3.76
C PRO A 19 2.76 12.63 4.14
N TRP A 20 1.90 12.32 3.15
CA TRP A 20 0.68 11.56 3.39
C TRP A 20 0.97 10.15 3.90
N PHE A 21 1.93 9.43 3.27
CA PHE A 21 2.31 8.09 3.67
C PHE A 21 2.98 8.07 5.04
N LEU A 22 3.93 8.97 5.28
CA LEU A 22 4.61 9.07 6.57
C LEU A 22 3.64 9.44 7.70
N GLY A 23 2.71 10.35 7.42
CA GLY A 23 1.65 10.72 8.34
C GLY A 23 0.70 9.58 8.64
N LEU A 24 0.33 8.76 7.64
CA LEU A 24 -0.48 7.56 7.83
C LEU A 24 0.24 6.54 8.73
N MET A 25 1.53 6.28 8.49
CA MET A 25 2.32 5.38 9.34
C MET A 25 2.33 5.83 10.79
N GLN A 26 2.54 7.13 11.06
CA GLN A 26 2.50 7.70 12.40
C GLN A 26 1.11 7.61 13.03
N HIS A 27 0.05 7.83 12.22
CA HIS A 27 -1.33 7.71 12.68
C HIS A 27 -1.64 6.27 13.10
N LEU A 28 -1.35 5.30 12.24
CA LEU A 28 -1.57 3.88 12.49
C LEU A 28 -0.83 3.40 13.76
N ALA A 29 0.40 3.87 13.97
CA ALA A 29 1.16 3.55 15.18
C ALA A 29 0.50 4.10 16.45
N ARG A 30 -0.05 5.31 16.40
CA ARG A 30 -0.81 5.90 17.53
C ARG A 30 -2.10 5.14 17.83
N GLU A 31 -2.72 4.58 16.81
CA GLU A 31 -3.90 3.72 16.93
C GLU A 31 -3.56 2.26 17.32
N GLY A 32 -2.29 1.97 17.62
CA GLY A 32 -1.85 0.66 18.09
C GLY A 32 -1.63 -0.39 16.99
N VAL A 33 -1.59 0.02 15.71
CA VAL A 33 -1.25 -0.88 14.61
C VAL A 33 0.27 -1.05 14.55
N THR A 34 0.72 -2.29 14.63
CA THR A 34 2.15 -2.63 14.51
C THR A 34 2.61 -2.41 13.07
N GLY A 35 3.60 -1.56 12.89
CA GLY A 35 4.17 -1.24 11.60
C GLY A 35 5.46 -0.41 11.76
N PRO A 36 6.26 -0.23 10.68
CA PRO A 36 7.42 0.63 10.72
C PRO A 36 6.98 2.09 10.98
N GLN A 37 7.70 2.78 11.85
CA GLN A 37 7.38 4.15 12.23
C GLN A 37 8.42 5.13 11.68
N PRO A 38 8.01 6.25 11.07
CA PRO A 38 8.93 7.29 10.66
C PRO A 38 9.67 7.88 11.85
N VAL A 39 10.99 7.99 11.73
CA VAL A 39 11.86 8.59 12.75
C VAL A 39 12.06 10.07 12.40
N ALA A 40 11.70 10.93 13.33
CA ALA A 40 11.91 12.36 13.19
C ALA A 40 13.34 12.74 13.61
N ASP A 41 13.87 13.79 13.00
CA ASP A 41 15.09 14.43 13.49
C ASP A 41 14.84 15.26 14.75
N SER A 42 15.87 15.96 15.23
CA SER A 42 15.79 16.85 16.40
C SER A 42 14.83 18.04 16.22
N GLN A 43 14.38 18.31 15.00
CA GLN A 43 13.43 19.37 14.66
C GLN A 43 12.02 18.82 14.38
N GLY A 44 11.78 17.51 14.56
CA GLY A 44 10.50 16.86 14.31
C GLY A 44 10.25 16.52 12.83
N VAL A 45 11.24 16.64 11.95
CA VAL A 45 11.09 16.43 10.51
C VAL A 45 11.41 14.98 10.15
N THR A 46 10.46 14.30 9.51
CA THR A 46 10.59 12.88 9.09
C THR A 46 11.02 12.71 7.64
N LEU A 47 10.75 13.69 6.77
CA LEU A 47 11.12 13.65 5.35
C LEU A 47 12.27 14.61 5.08
N LYS A 48 13.35 14.10 4.52
CA LYS A 48 14.55 14.86 4.18
C LYS A 48 14.89 14.70 2.70
N THR A 49 15.85 15.49 2.25
CA THR A 49 16.48 15.30 0.93
C THR A 49 17.88 14.73 1.13
N LEU A 50 18.17 13.63 0.47
CA LEU A 50 19.47 12.99 0.47
C LEU A 50 19.94 12.77 -0.97
N ALA A 51 21.08 13.35 -1.33
CA ALA A 51 21.61 13.32 -2.69
C ALA A 51 20.57 13.71 -3.76
N GLY A 52 19.86 14.83 -3.51
CA GLY A 52 18.84 15.38 -4.40
C GLY A 52 17.53 14.57 -4.48
N ARG A 53 17.33 13.57 -3.62
CA ARG A 53 16.12 12.74 -3.60
C ARG A 53 15.45 12.73 -2.23
N PRO A 54 14.11 12.61 -2.18
CA PRO A 54 13.39 12.45 -0.92
C PRO A 54 13.85 11.18 -0.20
N ALA A 55 14.05 11.28 1.10
CA ALA A 55 14.45 10.16 1.95
C ALA A 55 13.79 10.24 3.32
N ALA A 56 13.44 9.10 3.87
CA ALA A 56 12.96 8.97 5.24
C ALA A 56 13.67 7.81 5.95
N ILE A 57 13.72 7.89 7.26
CA ILE A 57 14.18 6.81 8.12
C ILE A 57 12.97 6.24 8.85
N THR A 58 12.85 4.93 8.89
CA THR A 58 11.82 4.22 9.65
C THR A 58 12.45 3.22 10.61
N THR A 59 11.72 2.87 11.64
CA THR A 59 12.12 1.79 12.54
C THR A 59 12.14 0.46 11.78
N PHE A 60 13.12 -0.38 12.10
CA PHE A 60 13.14 -1.76 11.65
C PHE A 60 12.19 -2.60 12.51
N LEU A 61 11.43 -3.47 11.87
CA LEU A 61 10.60 -4.45 12.55
C LEU A 61 11.26 -5.83 12.43
N PRO A 62 11.65 -6.44 13.56
CA PRO A 62 12.12 -7.82 13.54
C PRO A 62 10.97 -8.75 13.14
N GLY A 63 11.28 -9.78 12.39
CA GLY A 63 10.27 -10.76 11.98
C GLY A 63 10.78 -11.69 10.90
N VAL A 64 10.01 -12.71 10.62
CA VAL A 64 10.28 -13.68 9.57
C VAL A 64 9.12 -13.71 8.57
N TRP A 65 9.43 -13.82 7.31
CA TRP A 65 8.43 -14.08 6.29
C TRP A 65 8.41 -15.58 5.94
N PRO A 66 7.23 -16.21 5.87
CA PRO A 66 7.13 -17.63 5.61
C PRO A 66 7.51 -17.92 4.15
N ARG A 67 8.46 -18.83 3.95
CA ARG A 67 8.83 -19.30 2.59
C ARG A 67 7.68 -20.04 1.92
N THR A 68 6.87 -20.76 2.71
CA THR A 68 5.69 -21.47 2.25
C THR A 68 4.48 -20.91 2.97
N ILE A 69 3.53 -20.38 2.21
CA ILE A 69 2.29 -19.86 2.76
C ILE A 69 1.36 -21.02 3.07
N ARG A 70 0.76 -21.00 4.27
CA ARG A 70 -0.19 -21.97 4.76
C ARG A 70 -1.48 -21.28 5.22
N GLY A 71 -2.56 -22.03 5.36
CA GLY A 71 -3.84 -21.49 5.82
C GLY A 71 -3.77 -20.81 7.20
N GLU A 72 -2.89 -21.27 8.09
CA GLU A 72 -2.65 -20.70 9.42
C GLU A 72 -2.16 -19.24 9.39
N HIS A 73 -1.46 -18.83 8.32
CA HIS A 73 -1.01 -17.45 8.13
C HIS A 73 -2.15 -16.50 7.76
N CYS A 74 -3.24 -16.99 7.17
CA CYS A 74 -4.33 -16.14 6.70
C CYS A 74 -5.09 -15.48 7.85
N ARG A 75 -5.30 -16.16 8.96
CA ARG A 75 -6.06 -15.63 10.09
C ARG A 75 -5.36 -14.43 10.78
N PRO A 76 -4.09 -14.52 11.20
CA PRO A 76 -3.38 -13.37 11.77
C PRO A 76 -3.23 -12.24 10.76
N LEU A 77 -2.97 -12.53 9.49
CA LEU A 77 -2.90 -11.53 8.43
C LEU A 77 -4.22 -10.79 8.25
N GLY A 78 -5.34 -11.51 8.15
CA GLY A 78 -6.67 -10.90 8.03
C GLY A 78 -7.02 -10.03 9.24
N ARG A 79 -6.60 -10.44 10.45
CA ARG A 79 -6.77 -9.62 11.66
C ARG A 79 -5.96 -8.33 11.59
N ALA A 80 -4.68 -8.40 11.22
CA ALA A 80 -3.83 -7.23 11.07
C ALA A 80 -4.38 -6.25 10.02
N LEU A 81 -4.85 -6.76 8.88
CA LEU A 81 -5.47 -5.97 7.82
C LEU A 81 -6.76 -5.28 8.31
N ALA A 82 -7.60 -5.98 9.05
CA ALA A 82 -8.82 -5.42 9.63
C ALA A 82 -8.50 -4.30 10.65
N GLN A 83 -7.47 -4.48 11.47
CA GLN A 83 -7.00 -3.46 12.41
C GLN A 83 -6.48 -2.22 11.68
N LEU A 84 -5.66 -2.40 10.63
CA LEU A 84 -5.18 -1.30 9.79
C LEU A 84 -6.34 -0.52 9.18
N HIS A 85 -7.31 -1.21 8.59
CA HIS A 85 -8.47 -0.56 7.99
C HIS A 85 -9.34 0.17 9.02
N ALA A 86 -9.55 -0.41 10.20
CA ALA A 86 -10.32 0.21 11.27
C ALA A 86 -9.62 1.50 11.78
N ALA A 87 -8.33 1.41 12.06
CA ALA A 87 -7.51 2.55 12.48
C ALA A 87 -7.43 3.64 11.40
N GLY A 88 -7.32 3.24 10.14
CA GLY A 88 -7.23 4.16 9.00
C GLY A 88 -8.47 5.03 8.79
N ARG A 89 -9.65 4.65 9.31
CA ARG A 89 -10.90 5.45 9.15
C ARG A 89 -10.81 6.85 9.77
N SER A 90 -10.04 7.00 10.84
CA SER A 90 -9.85 8.29 11.52
C SER A 90 -8.76 9.16 10.90
N TYR A 91 -7.99 8.64 9.92
CA TYR A 91 -7.00 9.41 9.21
C TYR A 91 -7.65 10.36 8.21
N LYS A 92 -7.62 11.65 8.50
CA LYS A 92 -8.33 12.70 7.75
C LYS A 92 -7.66 13.16 6.46
N PRO A 93 -6.30 13.19 6.36
CA PRO A 93 -5.68 13.61 5.10
C PRO A 93 -6.10 12.73 3.93
N GLU A 94 -6.51 13.36 2.84
CA GLU A 94 -6.97 12.67 1.63
C GLU A 94 -5.85 12.59 0.60
N ARG A 95 -5.89 11.55 -0.21
CA ARG A 95 -5.02 11.34 -1.34
C ARG A 95 -5.81 10.68 -2.48
N PRO A 96 -5.72 11.19 -3.71
CA PRO A 96 -6.32 10.52 -4.86
C PRO A 96 -5.75 9.10 -5.04
N ASN A 97 -6.61 8.13 -5.34
CA ASN A 97 -6.15 6.80 -5.70
C ASN A 97 -5.72 6.79 -7.18
N ALA A 98 -4.42 6.87 -7.42
CA ALA A 98 -3.85 6.84 -8.76
C ALA A 98 -4.01 5.48 -9.47
N LEU A 99 -4.39 4.43 -8.76
CA LEU A 99 -4.63 3.08 -9.31
C LEU A 99 -6.13 2.71 -9.29
N GLY A 100 -6.99 3.69 -9.05
CA GLY A 100 -8.44 3.49 -9.07
C GLY A 100 -9.01 3.35 -10.50
N PRO A 101 -10.30 3.04 -10.63
CA PRO A 101 -10.97 2.78 -11.92
C PRO A 101 -10.78 3.86 -12.98
N ALA A 102 -10.71 5.12 -12.57
CA ALA A 102 -10.47 6.24 -13.48
C ALA A 102 -9.10 6.18 -14.18
N ALA A 103 -8.12 5.48 -13.59
CA ALA A 103 -6.79 5.33 -14.16
C ALA A 103 -6.64 4.11 -15.08
N TRP A 104 -7.55 3.13 -15.03
CA TRP A 104 -7.36 1.85 -15.73
C TRP A 104 -7.35 1.98 -17.24
N THR A 105 -8.30 2.71 -17.83
CA THR A 105 -8.33 2.93 -19.28
C THR A 105 -7.10 3.71 -19.77
N PRO A 106 -6.70 4.85 -19.16
CA PRO A 106 -5.46 5.52 -19.52
C PRO A 106 -4.21 4.63 -19.34
N LEU A 107 -4.18 3.79 -18.31
CA LEU A 107 -3.07 2.87 -18.09
C LEU A 107 -2.97 1.85 -19.24
N LEU A 108 -4.08 1.21 -19.62
CA LEU A 108 -4.10 0.29 -20.74
C LEU A 108 -3.67 0.98 -22.05
N GLN A 109 -4.16 2.20 -22.30
CA GLN A 109 -3.76 2.98 -23.45
C GLN A 109 -2.25 3.30 -23.48
N SER A 110 -1.64 3.52 -22.32
CA SER A 110 -0.19 3.74 -22.23
C SER A 110 0.64 2.50 -22.55
N CYS A 111 0.03 1.31 -22.47
CA CYS A 111 0.62 0.03 -22.83
C CYS A 111 0.29 -0.41 -24.28
N ALA A 112 -0.34 0.46 -25.07
CA ALA A 112 -0.84 0.13 -26.42
C ALA A 112 0.23 -0.58 -27.27
N GLY A 113 -0.13 -1.74 -27.82
CA GLY A 113 0.78 -2.63 -28.58
C GLY A 113 1.68 -3.53 -27.72
N GLY A 114 1.89 -3.21 -26.43
CA GLY A 114 2.71 -4.03 -25.54
C GLY A 114 1.97 -5.24 -24.97
N ALA A 115 0.65 -5.18 -24.83
CA ALA A 115 -0.12 -6.29 -24.28
C ALA A 115 -0.07 -7.53 -25.21
N ASP A 116 -0.20 -7.35 -26.50
CA ASP A 116 -0.16 -8.44 -27.50
C ASP A 116 1.25 -9.03 -27.68
N ALA A 117 2.29 -8.33 -27.24
CA ALA A 117 3.65 -8.89 -27.16
C ALA A 117 3.79 -9.92 -26.02
N VAL A 118 2.94 -9.85 -24.99
CA VAL A 118 2.89 -10.82 -23.89
C VAL A 118 2.05 -12.03 -24.31
N GLN A 119 0.86 -11.80 -24.88
CA GLN A 119 -0.05 -12.83 -25.35
C GLN A 119 -0.90 -12.26 -26.48
N LEU A 120 -0.95 -12.94 -27.60
CA LEU A 120 -1.76 -12.54 -28.75
C LEU A 120 -3.25 -12.43 -28.37
N GLY A 121 -3.85 -11.28 -28.65
CA GLY A 121 -5.24 -10.95 -28.33
C GLY A 121 -5.46 -10.39 -26.92
N LEU A 122 -4.41 -10.27 -26.08
CA LEU A 122 -4.53 -9.76 -24.72
C LEU A 122 -5.03 -8.28 -24.70
N GLN A 123 -4.61 -7.46 -25.67
CA GLN A 123 -5.10 -6.08 -25.77
C GLN A 123 -6.63 -6.04 -25.88
N ALA A 124 -7.20 -6.81 -26.79
CA ALA A 124 -8.64 -6.86 -27.00
C ALA A 124 -9.39 -7.43 -25.78
N GLU A 125 -8.84 -8.44 -25.13
CA GLU A 125 -9.40 -9.02 -23.91
C GLU A 125 -9.47 -7.99 -22.78
N LEU A 126 -8.39 -7.23 -22.55
CA LEU A 126 -8.34 -6.18 -21.55
C LEU A 126 -9.30 -5.02 -21.85
N GLU A 127 -9.40 -4.61 -23.12
CA GLU A 127 -10.36 -3.58 -23.55
C GLU A 127 -11.81 -4.01 -23.30
N GLN A 128 -12.17 -5.24 -23.64
CA GLN A 128 -13.49 -5.81 -23.36
C GLN A 128 -13.78 -5.90 -21.85
N ALA A 129 -12.79 -6.32 -21.07
CA ALA A 129 -12.92 -6.36 -19.61
C ALA A 129 -13.18 -4.96 -19.03
N LEU A 130 -12.42 -3.96 -19.44
CA LEU A 130 -12.60 -2.58 -19.00
C LEU A 130 -13.96 -2.00 -19.45
N ALA A 131 -14.38 -2.24 -20.71
CA ALA A 131 -15.67 -1.81 -21.20
C ALA A 131 -16.84 -2.37 -20.38
N ARG A 132 -16.68 -3.53 -19.78
CA ARG A 132 -17.68 -4.16 -18.91
C ARG A 132 -17.59 -3.67 -17.46
N ILE A 133 -16.37 -3.56 -16.91
CA ILE A 133 -16.15 -3.29 -15.49
C ILE A 133 -16.32 -1.80 -15.16
N VAL A 134 -15.74 -0.90 -15.97
CA VAL A 134 -15.73 0.53 -15.65
C VAL A 134 -17.13 1.13 -15.54
N PRO A 135 -18.09 0.88 -16.44
CA PRO A 135 -19.45 1.40 -16.30
C PRO A 135 -20.21 0.79 -15.11
N ALA A 136 -19.90 -0.46 -14.77
CA ALA A 136 -20.54 -1.16 -13.64
C ALA A 136 -19.92 -0.80 -12.29
N TRP A 137 -18.77 -0.12 -12.29
CA TRP A 137 -18.09 0.24 -11.05
C TRP A 137 -18.85 1.34 -10.31
N PRO A 138 -19.20 1.15 -9.04
CA PRO A 138 -19.91 2.17 -8.29
C PRO A 138 -19.03 3.42 -8.14
N GLY A 139 -19.51 4.55 -8.62
CA GLY A 139 -18.82 5.83 -8.50
C GLY A 139 -18.58 6.24 -7.04
N PRO A 140 -17.77 7.27 -6.80
CA PRO A 140 -17.57 7.82 -5.48
C PRO A 140 -18.91 8.20 -4.84
N GLY A 141 -19.26 7.61 -3.69
CA GLY A 141 -20.54 7.87 -3.01
C GLY A 141 -21.73 7.03 -3.46
N ALA A 142 -21.62 6.23 -4.51
CA ALA A 142 -22.73 5.40 -5.00
C ALA A 142 -23.26 4.38 -3.98
N ASN A 143 -22.41 3.94 -3.06
CA ASN A 143 -22.85 3.10 -1.94
C ASN A 143 -22.31 3.65 -0.61
N PRO A 144 -23.06 4.53 0.07
CA PRO A 144 -22.62 5.17 1.31
C PRO A 144 -22.49 4.20 2.49
N THR A 145 -23.01 2.98 2.38
CA THR A 145 -22.92 1.97 3.44
C THR A 145 -21.57 1.23 3.45
N LEU A 146 -20.82 1.27 2.34
CA LEU A 146 -19.51 0.63 2.29
C LEU A 146 -18.47 1.48 3.02
N PRO A 147 -17.69 0.87 3.93
CA PRO A 147 -16.62 1.58 4.61
C PRO A 147 -15.56 2.06 3.61
N ARG A 148 -15.04 3.27 3.85
CA ARG A 148 -13.97 3.89 3.06
C ARG A 148 -12.82 4.29 3.96
N GLY A 149 -11.62 4.26 3.42
CA GLY A 149 -10.41 4.65 4.13
C GLY A 149 -9.15 4.18 3.42
N PRO A 150 -7.98 4.45 3.98
CA PRO A 150 -6.74 3.86 3.52
C PRO A 150 -6.80 2.35 3.53
N ILE A 151 -6.32 1.74 2.45
CA ILE A 151 -6.15 0.30 2.32
C ILE A 151 -4.69 0.01 1.98
N HIS A 152 -4.19 -1.16 2.35
CA HIS A 152 -2.82 -1.54 2.00
C HIS A 152 -2.68 -1.83 0.50
N ALA A 153 -3.59 -2.61 -0.06
CA ALA A 153 -3.72 -2.96 -1.48
C ALA A 153 -2.52 -3.73 -2.11
N ASP A 154 -1.51 -4.12 -1.32
CA ASP A 154 -0.28 -4.74 -1.82
C ASP A 154 0.27 -5.76 -0.79
N PHE A 155 -0.56 -6.68 -0.33
CA PHE A 155 -0.17 -7.73 0.61
C PHE A 155 0.42 -8.93 -0.14
N PHE A 156 1.70 -8.84 -0.46
CA PHE A 156 2.49 -9.97 -0.94
C PHE A 156 3.23 -10.67 0.21
N PRO A 157 3.60 -11.94 0.03
CA PRO A 157 4.30 -12.71 1.07
C PRO A 157 5.58 -12.04 1.58
N ASP A 158 6.32 -11.36 0.72
CA ASP A 158 7.57 -10.67 1.01
C ASP A 158 7.37 -9.30 1.70
N THR A 159 6.13 -8.80 1.78
CA THR A 159 5.79 -7.56 2.50
C THR A 159 5.18 -7.81 3.88
N VAL A 160 4.98 -9.08 4.25
CA VAL A 160 4.36 -9.48 5.52
C VAL A 160 5.37 -10.23 6.38
N PHE A 161 5.63 -9.69 7.58
CA PHE A 161 6.52 -10.30 8.56
C PHE A 161 5.72 -10.77 9.77
N PHE A 162 6.00 -11.97 10.21
CA PHE A 162 5.48 -12.51 11.46
C PHE A 162 6.55 -12.37 12.55
N LEU A 163 6.17 -11.85 13.71
CA LEU A 163 7.10 -11.68 14.84
C LEU A 163 7.57 -13.02 15.41
N HIS A 164 6.73 -14.04 15.28
CA HIS A 164 7.04 -15.42 15.66
C HIS A 164 6.55 -16.33 14.54
N HIS A 165 7.27 -17.38 14.25
CA HIS A 165 6.68 -18.50 13.52
C HIS A 165 5.46 -18.93 14.35
N PRO A 166 4.28 -19.10 13.78
CA PRO A 166 3.26 -19.88 14.43
C PRO A 166 3.84 -21.30 14.57
N VAL A 167 4.52 -21.54 15.68
CA VAL A 167 5.00 -22.87 16.03
C VAL A 167 3.73 -23.65 16.32
N SER A 168 3.53 -24.70 15.57
CA SER A 168 2.60 -25.77 15.89
C SER A 168 2.79 -26.16 17.38
N GLU A 169 1.84 -25.79 18.20
CA GLU A 169 1.51 -26.60 19.38
C GLU A 169 0.67 -27.77 18.92
#